data_6ff9fca780166eb3ce801f06d424eaf1
#
_entry.id   6ff9fca780166eb3ce801f06d424eaf1
#
_cell.length_a   1.000
_cell.length_b   1.000
_cell.length_c   1.000
_cell.angle_alpha   90.00
_cell.angle_beta   90.00
_cell.angle_gamma   90.00
#
_symmetry.space_group_name_H-M   'P 1'
#
loop_
_entity.id
_entity.type
_entity.pdbx_description
1 polymer ?
#
loop_
_entity_poly.entity_id
_entity_poly.type
_entity_poly.pdbx_seq_one_letter_code
_entity_poly.pdbx_strand_id
1 'polypeptide(L)' 'MSTPKKLLLKEFVELEARSTERPLITLGESGWSVAGTNCVLMRPDGRTCFDTPQQAFQVLAGVGIRSAIIEWDGLDAITE' A
#
# COMPACT_ATOMS: atom_id res chain seq x y z
N MET A 1 10.83 3.43 18.18
CA MET A 1 10.11 3.65 16.94
C MET A 1 8.80 2.88 16.98
N SER A 2 7.75 3.54 16.57
CA SER A 2 6.45 2.88 16.55
C SER A 2 6.24 2.11 15.26
N THR A 3 5.67 0.91 15.40
CA THR A 3 5.31 0.09 14.24
C THR A 3 4.02 0.65 13.66
N PRO A 4 3.90 0.76 12.32
CA PRO A 4 2.66 1.23 11.73
C PRO A 4 1.52 0.26 12.05
N LYS A 5 0.33 0.80 12.22
CA LYS A 5 -0.84 -0.01 12.51
C LYS A 5 -1.29 -0.74 11.25
N LYS A 6 -1.71 -1.99 11.43
CA LYS A 6 -2.29 -2.76 10.34
C LYS A 6 -3.78 -2.51 10.33
N LEU A 7 -4.28 -1.94 9.24
CA LEU A 7 -5.68 -1.58 9.11
C LEU A 7 -6.31 -2.34 7.94
N LEU A 8 -7.52 -2.82 8.16
CA LEU A 8 -8.30 -3.38 7.07
C LEU A 8 -8.67 -2.27 6.07
N LEU A 9 -9.05 -2.67 4.88
CA LEU A 9 -9.31 -1.74 3.80
C LEU A 9 -10.27 -0.62 4.19
N LYS A 10 -11.34 -0.96 4.88
CA LYS A 10 -12.34 0.02 5.29
C LYS A 10 -11.74 1.10 6.19
N GLU A 11 -10.98 0.69 7.19
CA GLU A 11 -10.36 1.62 8.12
C GLU A 11 -9.24 2.42 7.43
N PHE A 12 -8.50 1.77 6.56
CA PHE A 12 -7.44 2.41 5.81
C PHE A 12 -8.00 3.54 4.94
N VAL A 13 -9.12 3.28 4.26
CA VAL A 13 -9.75 4.26 3.40
C VAL A 13 -10.27 5.45 4.21
N GLU A 14 -10.88 5.19 5.36
CA GLU A 14 -11.36 6.28 6.21
C GLU A 14 -10.22 7.17 6.67
N LEU A 15 -9.09 6.58 7.03
CA LEU A 15 -7.95 7.34 7.48
C LEU A 15 -7.33 8.12 6.33
N GLU A 16 -7.20 7.50 5.16
CA GLU A 16 -6.63 8.16 3.99
C GLU A 16 -7.51 9.29 3.46
N ALA A 17 -8.82 9.20 3.65
CA ALA A 17 -9.72 10.26 3.23
C ALA A 17 -9.48 11.55 4.01
N ARG A 18 -8.90 11.45 5.19
CA ARG A 18 -8.57 12.61 6.02
C ARG A 18 -7.15 13.10 5.82
N SER A 19 -6.36 12.34 5.09
CA SER A 19 -4.96 12.67 4.85
C SER A 19 -4.82 13.48 3.57
N THR A 20 -3.86 14.39 3.55
CA THR A 20 -3.50 15.10 2.34
C THR A 20 -2.41 14.38 1.56
N GLU A 21 -1.86 13.32 2.14
CA GLU A 21 -0.81 12.56 1.50
C GLU A 21 -1.38 11.36 0.76
N ARG A 22 -0.67 10.94 -0.27
CA ARG A 22 -1.06 9.78 -1.06
C ARG A 22 -0.52 8.52 -0.41
N PRO A 23 -1.23 7.38 -0.54
CA PRO A 23 -0.69 6.12 -0.05
C PRO A 23 0.59 5.76 -0.82
N LEU A 24 1.47 5.03 -0.13
CA LEU A 24 2.75 4.63 -0.67
C LEU A 24 2.75 3.12 -0.92
N ILE A 25 3.08 2.74 -2.14
CA ILE A 25 3.20 1.33 -2.51
C ILE A 25 4.68 1.01 -2.60
N THR A 26 5.15 0.08 -1.79
CA THR A 26 6.58 -0.27 -1.75
C THR A 26 6.78 -1.76 -1.96
N LEU A 27 7.91 -2.10 -2.56
CA LEU A 27 8.31 -3.49 -2.73
C LEU A 27 9.20 -3.90 -1.56
N GLY A 28 8.76 -4.92 -0.83
CA GLY A 28 9.53 -5.51 0.25
C GLY A 28 9.87 -6.95 -0.07
N GLU A 29 10.43 -7.65 0.91
CA GLU A 29 10.83 -9.05 0.73
C GLU A 29 9.65 -9.97 0.46
N SER A 30 8.50 -9.65 1.04
CA SER A 30 7.31 -10.49 0.91
C SER A 30 6.38 -10.07 -0.22
N GLY A 31 6.72 -9.00 -0.93
CA GLY A 31 5.90 -8.49 -2.02
C GLY A 31 5.60 -7.01 -1.87
N TRP A 32 4.55 -6.56 -2.53
CA TRP A 32 4.18 -5.15 -2.55
C TRP A 32 3.22 -4.82 -1.42
N SER A 33 3.52 -3.78 -0.66
CA SER A 33 2.66 -3.35 0.43
C SER A 33 2.15 -1.93 0.19
N VAL A 34 1.00 -1.62 0.78
CA VAL A 34 0.39 -0.30 0.68
C VAL A 34 0.43 0.33 2.06
N ALA A 35 1.10 1.46 2.17
CA ALA A 35 1.23 2.18 3.44
C ALA A 35 0.55 3.54 3.36
N GLY A 36 -0.04 3.95 4.47
CA GLY A 36 -0.58 5.27 4.63
C GLY A 36 0.14 6.00 5.74
N THR A 37 -0.46 7.05 6.28
CA THR A 37 0.12 7.81 7.37
C THR A 37 0.09 6.99 8.65
N ASN A 38 1.25 6.50 9.07
CA ASN A 38 1.41 5.67 10.27
C ASN A 38 0.57 4.39 10.26
N CYS A 39 0.22 3.88 9.07
CA CYS A 39 -0.55 2.66 8.96
C CYS A 39 -0.16 1.91 7.69
N VAL A 40 -0.54 0.64 7.64
CA VAL A 40 -0.31 -0.20 6.48
C VAL A 40 -1.61 -0.96 6.20
N LEU A 41 -1.92 -1.13 4.92
CA LEU A 41 -3.12 -1.84 4.51
C LEU A 41 -2.96 -3.34 4.79
N MET A 42 -3.93 -3.90 5.50
CA MET A 42 -3.96 -5.33 5.78
C MET A 42 -5.10 -5.96 4.98
N ARG A 43 -4.80 -7.08 4.35
CA ARG A 43 -5.80 -7.85 3.60
C ARG A 43 -6.69 -8.62 4.57
N PRO A 44 -7.88 -9.04 4.12
CA PRO A 44 -8.78 -9.82 4.99
C PRO A 44 -8.17 -11.11 5.53
N ASP A 45 -7.18 -11.67 4.84
CA ASP A 45 -6.50 -12.89 5.28
C ASP A 45 -5.37 -12.60 6.27
N GLY A 46 -5.18 -11.35 6.66
CA GLY A 46 -4.14 -10.96 7.60
C GLY A 46 -2.81 -10.58 6.96
N ARG A 47 -2.68 -10.74 5.66
CA ARG A 47 -1.44 -10.39 4.96
C ARG A 47 -1.40 -8.89 4.65
N THR A 48 -0.20 -8.34 4.61
CA THR A 48 0.00 -6.93 4.27
C THR A 48 0.67 -6.75 2.91
N CYS A 49 0.86 -7.84 2.17
CA CYS A 49 1.58 -7.80 0.90
C CYS A 49 0.75 -8.35 -0.24
N PHE A 50 1.02 -7.83 -1.44
CA PHE A 50 0.40 -8.26 -2.68
C PHE A 50 1.47 -8.85 -3.59
N ASP A 51 1.08 -9.76 -4.46
CA ASP A 51 2.02 -10.41 -5.38
C ASP A 51 2.50 -9.44 -6.46
N THR A 52 1.65 -8.52 -6.87
CA THR A 52 1.99 -7.54 -7.91
C THR A 52 1.50 -6.16 -7.49
N PRO A 53 2.14 -5.08 -7.98
CA PRO A 53 1.63 -3.73 -7.70
C PRO A 53 0.26 -3.50 -8.32
N GLN A 54 -0.05 -4.20 -9.40
CA GLN A 54 -1.35 -4.08 -10.04
C GLN A 54 -2.48 -4.51 -9.12
N GLN A 55 -2.27 -5.55 -8.32
CA GLN A 55 -3.27 -5.97 -7.34
C GLN A 55 -3.53 -4.86 -6.31
N ALA A 56 -2.47 -4.18 -5.88
CA ALA A 56 -2.61 -3.05 -4.97
C ALA A 56 -3.40 -1.93 -5.62
N PHE A 57 -3.10 -1.61 -6.88
CA PHE A 57 -3.85 -0.59 -7.62
C PHE A 57 -5.33 -0.93 -7.70
N GLN A 58 -5.65 -2.18 -7.98
CA GLN A 58 -7.05 -2.60 -8.12
C GLN A 58 -7.81 -2.44 -6.80
N VAL A 59 -7.17 -2.77 -5.70
CA VAL A 59 -7.78 -2.61 -4.38
C VAL A 59 -8.04 -1.14 -4.09
N LEU A 60 -7.07 -0.28 -4.34
CA LEU A 60 -7.21 1.14 -4.10
C LEU A 60 -8.26 1.78 -5.02
N ALA A 61 -8.24 1.39 -6.29
CA ALA A 61 -9.22 1.90 -7.25
C ALA A 61 -10.63 1.51 -6.88
N GLY A 62 -10.81 0.31 -6.32
CA GLY A 62 -12.11 -0.17 -5.92
C GLY A 62 -12.75 0.65 -4.81
N VAL A 63 -11.95 1.41 -4.06
CA VAL A 63 -12.46 2.27 -2.99
C VAL A 63 -12.31 3.76 -3.32
N GLY A 64 -12.01 4.07 -4.58
CA GLY A 64 -11.98 5.46 -5.03
C GLY A 64 -10.64 6.17 -4.93
N ILE A 65 -9.60 5.48 -4.48
CA ILE A 65 -8.25 6.05 -4.43
C ILE A 65 -7.62 5.89 -5.81
N ARG A 66 -7.29 7.02 -6.44
CA ARG A 66 -6.81 7.01 -7.83
C ARG A 66 -5.37 7.41 -8.01
N SER A 67 -4.67 7.73 -6.94
CA SER A 67 -3.27 8.07 -7.05
C SER A 67 -2.51 7.56 -5.84
N ALA A 68 -1.29 7.13 -6.07
CA ALA A 68 -0.41 6.60 -5.04
C ALA A 68 1.03 6.82 -5.49
N ILE A 69 1.94 6.80 -4.53
CA ILE A 69 3.37 6.87 -4.80
C ILE A 69 3.91 5.45 -4.78
N ILE A 70 4.74 5.10 -5.76
CA ILE A 70 5.32 3.77 -5.85
C ILE A 70 6.83 3.86 -5.69
N GLU A 71 7.38 3.05 -4.80
CA GLU A 71 8.82 2.93 -4.61
C GLU A 71 9.21 1.45 -4.72
N TRP A 72 10.35 1.19 -5.38
CA TRP A 72 10.79 -0.20 -5.59
C TRP A 72 12.31 -0.33 -5.48
N ASP A 73 12.82 -0.14 -4.30
CA ASP A 73 14.26 -0.23 -4.07
C ASP A 73 14.82 -1.62 -4.28
N GLY A 74 13.96 -2.63 -4.18
CA GLY A 74 14.40 -4.01 -4.28
C GLY A 74 14.51 -4.57 -5.69
N LEU A 75 14.18 -3.77 -6.70
CA LEU A 75 14.25 -4.22 -8.09
C LEU A 75 15.54 -3.75 -8.73
N ASP A 76 16.12 -4.63 -9.54
CA ASP A 76 17.26 -4.24 -10.37
C ASP A 76 16.79 -3.25 -11.42
N ALA A 77 17.65 -2.31 -11.74
CA ALA A 77 17.35 -1.37 -12.80
C ALA A 77 17.19 -2.13 -14.10
N ILE A 78 16.13 -1.81 -14.83
CA ILE A 78 15.93 -2.41 -16.13
C ILE A 78 16.82 -1.67 -17.11
N THR A 79 17.76 -2.40 -17.68
CA THR A 79 18.67 -1.84 -18.66
C THR A 79 18.22 -2.27 -20.03
N GLU A 80 17.81 -1.34 -20.80
CA GLU A 80 17.38 -1.60 -22.16
C GLU A 80 18.49 -1.29 -23.15
#